data_f859b37cf38d6270f1105337a035b723
#
_entry.id   f859b37cf38d6270f1105337a035b723
#
_cell.length_a   1.000
_cell.length_b   1.000
_cell.length_c   1.000
_cell.angle_alpha   90.00
_cell.angle_beta   90.00
_cell.angle_gamma   90.00
#
_symmetry.space_group_name_H-M   'P 1'
#
loop_
_entity.id
_entity.type
_entity.pdbx_description
1 polymer ?
#
loop_
_entity_poly.entity_id
_entity_poly.type
_entity_poly.pdbx_seq_one_letter_code
_entity_poly.pdbx_strand_id
1 'polypeptide(L)'
;MSTTTTAHHDEHHGVPQGMMRWFTTTNHKDIGTMYLTFSLIMFLVGGAMILLVRAELFQPGLQLMKPEFYNQLIGVHALVMIFAALMPAATGFANWMLPLQLGAPDMALPRLNNWGFWLLPPAAVLLTIPFTLAMFGIGDGAIATGWTFYAPLSVRSEERRVGKEC
;
A
#
# COMPACT_ATOMS: atom_id res chain seq x y z
N MET A 1 60.84 8.17 22.40
CA MET A 1 59.96 7.79 21.30
C MET A 1 58.52 7.87 21.82
N SER A 2 57.89 9.01 21.60
CA SER A 2 56.56 9.29 22.16
C SER A 2 55.52 8.91 21.08
N THR A 3 54.72 7.86 21.31
CA THR A 3 53.63 7.45 20.44
C THR A 3 52.40 8.27 20.77
N THR A 4 52.11 9.23 19.93
CA THR A 4 50.89 10.03 19.98
C THR A 4 49.73 9.17 19.47
N THR A 5 48.94 8.66 20.39
CA THR A 5 47.67 7.96 20.07
C THR A 5 46.66 9.03 19.69
N THR A 6 46.40 9.19 18.40
CA THR A 6 45.29 9.98 17.89
C THR A 6 43.97 9.28 18.27
N ALA A 7 43.28 9.81 19.25
CA ALA A 7 41.92 9.41 19.56
C ALA A 7 41.03 9.77 18.35
N HIS A 8 40.55 8.78 17.64
CA HIS A 8 39.46 8.95 16.68
C HIS A 8 38.24 9.37 17.49
N HIS A 9 37.87 10.64 17.42
CA HIS A 9 36.57 11.13 17.83
C HIS A 9 35.56 10.56 16.82
N ASP A 10 34.95 9.45 17.14
CA ASP A 10 33.72 9.03 16.50
C ASP A 10 32.64 10.08 16.83
N GLU A 11 32.42 11.04 15.92
CA GLU A 11 31.26 11.90 15.97
C GLU A 11 30.03 10.99 15.82
N HIS A 12 29.48 10.57 16.93
CA HIS A 12 28.12 10.05 17.00
C HIS A 12 27.18 11.18 16.55
N HIS A 13 26.95 11.27 15.23
CA HIS A 13 25.80 11.99 14.73
C HIS A 13 24.58 11.38 15.40
N GLY A 14 24.02 12.11 16.36
CA GLY A 14 22.90 11.66 17.17
C GLY A 14 21.78 11.15 16.27
N VAL A 15 21.43 9.88 16.42
CA VAL A 15 20.32 9.25 15.70
C VAL A 15 19.09 10.13 15.91
N PRO A 16 18.42 10.60 14.84
CA PRO A 16 17.23 11.43 14.98
C PRO A 16 16.24 10.72 15.90
N GLN A 17 15.83 11.38 16.98
CA GLN A 17 14.88 10.84 17.94
C GLN A 17 13.46 11.21 17.54
N GLY A 18 12.48 10.33 17.85
CA GLY A 18 11.08 10.57 17.55
C GLY A 18 10.64 10.19 16.14
N MET A 19 9.58 10.82 15.65
CA MET A 19 8.95 10.49 14.35
C MET A 19 9.89 10.72 13.16
N MET A 20 10.82 11.68 13.25
CA MET A 20 11.78 11.98 12.20
C MET A 20 12.72 10.80 11.93
N ARG A 21 12.96 9.94 12.91
CA ARG A 21 13.73 8.70 12.74
C ARG A 21 13.14 7.82 11.65
N TRP A 22 11.82 7.66 11.62
CA TRP A 22 11.13 6.78 10.65
C TRP A 22 11.19 7.31 9.22
N PHE A 23 11.23 8.64 9.04
CA PHE A 23 11.35 9.26 7.72
C PHE A 23 12.75 9.15 7.12
N THR A 24 13.78 9.15 7.97
CA THR A 24 15.19 9.21 7.51
C THR A 24 15.98 7.94 7.78
N THR A 25 15.35 6.91 8.35
CA THR A 25 16.03 5.66 8.68
C THR A 25 16.61 4.98 7.46
N THR A 26 17.84 4.48 7.62
CA THR A 26 18.51 3.63 6.62
C THR A 26 18.58 2.18 7.09
N ASN A 27 18.16 1.89 8.33
CA ASN A 27 18.23 0.55 8.92
C ASN A 27 17.18 -0.36 8.25
N HIS A 28 17.63 -1.48 7.68
CA HIS A 28 16.79 -2.46 7.00
C HIS A 28 15.67 -3.04 7.89
N LYS A 29 15.90 -3.15 9.22
CA LYS A 29 14.91 -3.66 10.17
C LYS A 29 13.78 -2.66 10.39
N ASP A 30 14.11 -1.38 10.55
CA ASP A 30 13.11 -0.32 10.71
C ASP A 30 12.26 -0.22 9.44
N ILE A 31 12.90 -0.21 8.26
CA ILE A 31 12.21 -0.17 6.97
C ILE A 31 11.34 -1.41 6.78
N GLY A 32 11.86 -2.60 7.06
CA GLY A 32 11.10 -3.85 6.99
C GLY A 32 9.89 -3.85 7.92
N THR A 33 10.02 -3.30 9.13
CA THR A 33 8.90 -3.14 10.08
C THR A 33 7.83 -2.18 9.55
N MET A 34 8.24 -1.06 8.90
CA MET A 34 7.30 -0.15 8.26
C MET A 34 6.50 -0.83 7.14
N TYR A 35 7.18 -1.60 6.27
CA TYR A 35 6.53 -2.39 5.23
C TYR A 35 5.52 -3.40 5.79
N LEU A 36 5.91 -4.16 6.82
CA LEU A 36 5.04 -5.16 7.45
C LEU A 36 3.85 -4.53 8.14
N THR A 37 4.04 -3.42 8.85
CA THR A 37 2.95 -2.68 9.52
C THR A 37 1.97 -2.12 8.49
N PHE A 38 2.47 -1.48 7.43
CA PHE A 38 1.65 -0.97 6.34
C PHE A 38 0.86 -2.10 5.66
N SER A 39 1.53 -3.20 5.34
CA SER A 39 0.92 -4.40 4.76
C SER A 39 -0.20 -4.96 5.63
N LEU A 40 0.00 -5.06 6.94
CA LEU A 40 -1.02 -5.53 7.87
C LEU A 40 -2.25 -4.61 7.88
N ILE A 41 -2.04 -3.29 7.90
CA ILE A 41 -3.14 -2.33 7.85
C ILE A 41 -3.93 -2.51 6.53
N MET A 42 -3.24 -2.59 5.40
CA MET A 42 -3.88 -2.75 4.10
C MET A 42 -4.56 -4.13 3.95
N PHE A 43 -4.01 -5.16 4.57
CA PHE A 43 -4.66 -6.48 4.66
C PHE A 43 -5.99 -6.41 5.42
N LEU A 44 -6.05 -5.69 6.53
CA LEU A 44 -7.29 -5.50 7.30
C LEU A 44 -8.31 -4.67 6.50
N VAL A 45 -7.86 -3.63 5.80
CA VAL A 45 -8.73 -2.83 4.92
C VAL A 45 -9.30 -3.69 3.79
N GLY A 46 -8.45 -4.42 3.08
CA GLY A 46 -8.88 -5.34 2.03
C GLY A 46 -9.79 -6.47 2.56
N GLY A 47 -9.49 -6.98 3.76
CA GLY A 47 -10.33 -7.95 4.47
C GLY A 47 -11.73 -7.40 4.76
N ALA A 48 -11.82 -6.16 5.24
CA ALA A 48 -13.13 -5.50 5.46
C ALA A 48 -13.92 -5.34 4.14
N MET A 49 -13.24 -5.01 3.04
CA MET A 49 -13.87 -4.92 1.72
C MET A 49 -14.51 -6.25 1.29
N ILE A 50 -13.79 -7.36 1.44
CA ILE A 50 -14.33 -8.68 1.04
C ILE A 50 -15.45 -9.14 1.99
N LEU A 51 -15.45 -8.75 3.25
CA LEU A 51 -16.56 -9.02 4.16
C LEU A 51 -17.83 -8.30 3.71
N LEU A 52 -17.76 -7.07 3.20
CA LEU A 52 -18.90 -6.38 2.60
C LEU A 52 -19.42 -7.10 1.36
N VAL A 53 -18.54 -7.59 0.49
CA VAL A 53 -18.93 -8.43 -0.66
C VAL A 53 -19.65 -9.69 -0.19
N ARG A 54 -19.12 -10.34 0.84
CA ARG A 54 -19.76 -11.55 1.42
C ARG A 54 -21.12 -11.26 2.03
N ALA A 55 -21.29 -10.10 2.66
CA ALA A 55 -22.56 -9.67 3.22
C ALA A 55 -23.62 -9.46 2.13
N GLU A 56 -23.22 -8.85 0.97
CA GLU A 56 -24.12 -8.69 -0.17
C GLU A 56 -24.58 -10.04 -0.75
N LEU A 57 -23.68 -11.01 -0.80
CA LEU A 57 -23.96 -12.36 -1.35
C LEU A 57 -24.68 -13.30 -0.37
N PHE A 58 -25.04 -12.85 0.82
CA PHE A 58 -25.71 -13.68 1.82
C PHE A 58 -27.12 -14.10 1.41
N GLN A 59 -27.82 -13.26 0.66
CA GLN A 59 -29.15 -13.53 0.09
C GLN A 59 -29.17 -13.24 -1.40
N PRO A 60 -30.01 -13.90 -2.19
CA PRO A 60 -30.15 -13.61 -3.61
C PRO A 60 -30.79 -12.23 -3.84
N GLY A 61 -30.27 -11.48 -4.82
CA GLY A 61 -30.70 -10.15 -5.18
C GLY A 61 -29.78 -9.05 -4.65
N LEU A 62 -30.17 -7.80 -4.88
CA LEU A 62 -29.44 -6.62 -4.38
C LEU A 62 -29.93 -6.31 -2.97
N GLN A 63 -29.02 -6.37 -1.99
CA GLN A 63 -29.35 -6.19 -0.59
C GLN A 63 -28.84 -4.86 -0.04
N LEU A 64 -27.51 -4.67 -0.06
CA LEU A 64 -26.83 -3.58 0.63
C LEU A 64 -26.30 -2.52 -0.34
N MET A 65 -25.97 -2.91 -1.57
CA MET A 65 -25.24 -2.03 -2.48
C MET A 65 -25.70 -2.14 -3.94
N LYS A 66 -25.46 -1.07 -4.70
CA LYS A 66 -25.73 -1.07 -6.13
C LYS A 66 -24.72 -1.94 -6.89
N PRO A 67 -25.08 -2.55 -8.06
CA PRO A 67 -24.19 -3.42 -8.82
C PRO A 67 -22.88 -2.74 -9.23
N GLU A 68 -22.92 -1.45 -9.47
CA GLU A 68 -21.76 -0.65 -9.84
C GLU A 68 -20.77 -0.52 -8.69
N PHE A 69 -21.26 -0.23 -7.50
CA PHE A 69 -20.45 -0.17 -6.29
C PHE A 69 -19.87 -1.54 -5.93
N TYR A 70 -20.63 -2.61 -6.11
CA TYR A 70 -20.16 -3.98 -5.94
C TYR A 70 -18.98 -4.30 -6.85
N ASN A 71 -19.06 -3.97 -8.14
CA ASN A 71 -17.96 -4.17 -9.08
C ASN A 71 -16.71 -3.35 -8.73
N GLN A 72 -16.91 -2.10 -8.29
CA GLN A 72 -15.81 -1.25 -7.81
C GLN A 72 -15.15 -1.86 -6.56
N LEU A 73 -15.95 -2.33 -5.62
CA LEU A 73 -15.48 -2.93 -4.37
C LEU A 73 -14.60 -4.16 -4.63
N ILE A 74 -15.01 -5.06 -5.53
CA ILE A 74 -14.21 -6.22 -5.93
C ILE A 74 -12.91 -5.79 -6.61
N GLY A 75 -12.97 -4.85 -7.54
CA GLY A 75 -11.79 -4.37 -8.27
C GLY A 75 -10.76 -3.71 -7.34
N VAL A 76 -11.20 -2.80 -6.48
CA VAL A 76 -10.33 -2.12 -5.52
C VAL A 76 -9.81 -3.09 -4.46
N HIS A 77 -10.65 -4.03 -3.97
CA HIS A 77 -10.20 -5.10 -3.06
C HIS A 77 -9.03 -5.88 -3.66
N ALA A 78 -9.13 -6.32 -4.91
CA ALA A 78 -8.07 -7.08 -5.55
C ALA A 78 -6.77 -6.30 -5.67
N LEU A 79 -6.84 -5.02 -6.08
CA LEU A 79 -5.67 -4.15 -6.18
C LEU A 79 -5.02 -3.89 -4.81
N VAL A 80 -5.82 -3.61 -3.79
CA VAL A 80 -5.34 -3.40 -2.41
C VAL A 80 -4.66 -4.66 -1.88
N MET A 81 -5.25 -5.83 -2.06
CA MET A 81 -4.69 -7.09 -1.54
C MET A 81 -3.38 -7.48 -2.23
N ILE A 82 -3.26 -7.27 -3.53
CA ILE A 82 -2.05 -7.62 -4.27
C ILE A 82 -0.95 -6.57 -4.05
N PHE A 83 -1.24 -5.30 -4.37
CA PHE A 83 -0.22 -4.25 -4.44
C PHE A 83 0.04 -3.53 -3.12
N ALA A 84 -0.95 -3.42 -2.24
CA ALA A 84 -0.78 -2.72 -0.97
C ALA A 84 -0.61 -3.67 0.23
N ALA A 85 -1.06 -4.93 0.16
CA ALA A 85 -0.87 -5.89 1.22
C ALA A 85 0.21 -6.92 0.89
N LEU A 86 0.04 -7.76 -0.13
CA LEU A 86 0.91 -8.91 -0.39
C LEU A 86 2.33 -8.50 -0.79
N MET A 87 2.47 -7.61 -1.78
CA MET A 87 3.81 -7.19 -2.25
C MET A 87 4.61 -6.45 -1.18
N PRO A 88 4.05 -5.49 -0.42
CA PRO A 88 4.76 -4.87 0.69
C PRO A 88 5.09 -5.85 1.82
N ALA A 89 4.24 -6.86 2.10
CA ALA A 89 4.56 -7.91 3.06
C ALA A 89 5.82 -8.68 2.65
N ALA A 90 5.87 -9.14 1.39
CA ALA A 90 7.03 -9.85 0.85
C ALA A 90 8.31 -8.99 0.91
N THR A 91 8.20 -7.70 0.54
CA THR A 91 9.31 -6.76 0.63
C THR A 91 9.75 -6.53 2.08
N GLY A 92 8.81 -6.42 3.00
CA GLY A 92 9.09 -6.28 4.44
C GLY A 92 9.85 -7.48 5.01
N PHE A 93 9.43 -8.70 4.67
CA PHE A 93 10.14 -9.93 5.03
C PHE A 93 11.53 -9.98 4.40
N ALA A 94 11.66 -9.63 3.13
CA ALA A 94 12.95 -9.57 2.45
C ALA A 94 13.91 -8.60 3.16
N ASN A 95 13.45 -7.40 3.50
CA ASN A 95 14.25 -6.42 4.25
C ASN A 95 14.70 -6.95 5.61
N TRP A 96 13.87 -7.71 6.29
CA TRP A 96 14.21 -8.30 7.58
C TRP A 96 15.19 -9.46 7.45
N MET A 97 14.99 -10.38 6.51
CA MET A 97 15.65 -11.67 6.46
C MET A 97 16.90 -11.67 5.58
N LEU A 98 16.91 -10.98 4.43
CA LEU A 98 18.05 -11.07 3.50
C LEU A 98 19.38 -10.64 4.09
N PRO A 99 19.53 -9.51 4.77
CA PRO A 99 20.81 -9.12 5.36
C PRO A 99 21.27 -10.12 6.41
N LEU A 100 20.34 -10.67 7.20
CA LEU A 100 20.66 -11.68 8.23
C LEU A 100 21.14 -13.00 7.60
N GLN A 101 20.52 -13.44 6.51
CA GLN A 101 20.89 -14.67 5.82
C GLN A 101 22.24 -14.56 5.10
N LEU A 102 22.54 -13.39 4.56
CA LEU A 102 23.79 -13.11 3.85
C LEU A 102 24.94 -12.70 4.78
N GLY A 103 24.65 -12.45 6.07
CA GLY A 103 25.63 -11.90 7.02
C GLY A 103 26.06 -10.47 6.67
N ALA A 104 25.24 -9.75 5.92
CA ALA A 104 25.50 -8.35 5.54
C ALA A 104 25.02 -7.40 6.66
N PRO A 105 25.75 -6.28 6.90
CA PRO A 105 25.35 -5.32 7.94
C PRO A 105 24.09 -4.56 7.59
N ASP A 106 23.81 -4.32 6.29
CA ASP A 106 22.63 -3.62 5.79
C ASP A 106 22.35 -3.95 4.31
N MET A 107 21.29 -3.37 3.76
CA MET A 107 20.92 -3.48 2.33
C MET A 107 21.89 -2.65 1.47
N ALA A 108 22.06 -3.03 0.20
CA ALA A 108 22.98 -2.38 -0.73
C ALA A 108 22.66 -0.90 -1.00
N LEU A 109 21.37 -0.52 -1.03
CA LEU A 109 20.90 0.84 -1.30
C LEU A 109 19.87 1.29 -0.25
N PRO A 110 20.30 1.57 1.00
CA PRO A 110 19.37 1.75 2.11
C PRO A 110 18.48 3.01 1.97
N ARG A 111 19.02 4.10 1.39
CA ARG A 111 18.23 5.31 1.13
C ARG A 111 17.13 5.09 0.09
N LEU A 112 17.45 4.39 -1.00
CA LEU A 112 16.47 4.07 -2.05
C LEU A 112 15.38 3.14 -1.52
N ASN A 113 15.75 2.21 -0.65
CA ASN A 113 14.81 1.30 0.02
C ASN A 113 13.81 2.07 0.90
N ASN A 114 14.27 3.05 1.68
CA ASN A 114 13.37 3.91 2.47
C ASN A 114 12.45 4.76 1.57
N TRP A 115 12.96 5.33 0.49
CA TRP A 115 12.14 6.06 -0.49
C TRP A 115 11.06 5.17 -1.12
N GLY A 116 11.42 3.92 -1.43
CA GLY A 116 10.47 2.93 -1.94
C GLY A 116 9.28 2.72 -0.99
N PHE A 117 9.53 2.67 0.31
CA PHE A 117 8.46 2.60 1.30
C PHE A 117 7.57 3.84 1.26
N TRP A 118 8.15 5.05 1.30
CA TRP A 118 7.37 6.28 1.41
C TRP A 118 6.54 6.63 0.17
N LEU A 119 6.75 5.96 -0.95
CA LEU A 119 5.87 6.03 -2.12
C LEU A 119 4.59 5.18 -1.98
N LEU A 120 4.58 4.16 -1.12
CA LEU A 120 3.43 3.27 -0.95
C LEU A 120 2.21 3.93 -0.29
N PRO A 121 2.33 4.65 0.85
CA PRO A 121 1.18 5.28 1.47
C PRO A 121 0.43 6.24 0.54
N PRO A 122 1.07 7.18 -0.15
CA PRO A 122 0.36 8.04 -1.10
C PRO A 122 -0.25 7.26 -2.27
N ALA A 123 0.41 6.23 -2.77
CA ALA A 123 -0.15 5.38 -3.83
C ALA A 123 -1.41 4.64 -3.35
N ALA A 124 -1.41 4.10 -2.13
CA ALA A 124 -2.57 3.46 -1.54
C ALA A 124 -3.73 4.45 -1.32
N VAL A 125 -3.43 5.66 -0.89
CA VAL A 125 -4.42 6.74 -0.75
C VAL A 125 -5.03 7.08 -2.11
N LEU A 126 -4.22 7.30 -3.15
CA LEU A 126 -4.70 7.57 -4.51
C LEU A 126 -5.57 6.43 -5.06
N LEU A 127 -5.23 5.19 -4.75
CA LEU A 127 -6.01 4.02 -5.15
C LEU A 127 -7.37 3.96 -4.45
N THR A 128 -7.43 4.33 -3.19
CA THR A 128 -8.63 4.21 -2.35
C THR A 128 -9.52 5.45 -2.35
N ILE A 129 -9.02 6.63 -2.68
CA ILE A 129 -9.78 7.90 -2.72
C ILE A 129 -11.05 7.79 -3.61
N PRO A 130 -11.00 7.33 -4.88
CA PRO A 130 -12.20 7.27 -5.70
C PRO A 130 -13.27 6.35 -5.10
N PHE A 131 -12.85 5.27 -4.46
CA PHE A 131 -13.74 4.34 -3.78
C PHE A 131 -14.38 4.97 -2.53
N THR A 132 -13.60 5.66 -1.69
CA THR A 132 -14.12 6.32 -0.50
C THR A 132 -15.06 7.46 -0.85
N LEU A 133 -14.78 8.25 -1.88
CA LEU A 133 -15.68 9.30 -2.39
C LEU A 133 -17.00 8.71 -2.89
N ALA A 134 -16.95 7.60 -3.62
CA ALA A 134 -18.14 6.90 -4.09
C ALA A 134 -19.02 6.38 -2.93
N MET A 135 -18.39 5.91 -1.85
CA MET A 135 -19.10 5.47 -0.65
C MET A 135 -19.84 6.61 0.05
N PHE A 136 -19.34 7.83 -0.02
CA PHE A 136 -20.01 9.04 0.48
C PHE A 136 -20.96 9.71 -0.54
N GLY A 137 -21.16 9.11 -1.71
CA GLY A 137 -22.02 9.65 -2.76
C GLY A 137 -21.45 10.88 -3.47
N ILE A 138 -20.15 11.10 -3.37
CA ILE A 138 -19.45 12.21 -4.02
C ILE A 138 -18.84 11.72 -5.34
N GLY A 139 -19.35 12.21 -6.48
CA GLY A 139 -18.90 11.83 -7.82
C GLY A 139 -19.54 10.56 -8.37
N ASP A 140 -19.18 10.23 -9.62
CA ASP A 140 -19.71 9.06 -10.35
C ASP A 140 -19.07 7.73 -9.93
N GLY A 141 -18.26 7.74 -8.91
CA GLY A 141 -17.62 6.57 -8.33
C GLY A 141 -16.29 6.19 -8.98
N ALA A 142 -15.63 5.20 -8.36
CA ALA A 142 -14.42 4.61 -8.89
C ALA A 142 -14.71 3.80 -10.16
N ILE A 143 -13.66 3.53 -10.92
CA ILE A 143 -13.73 2.79 -12.17
C ILE A 143 -14.24 1.36 -11.89
N ALA A 144 -15.41 1.00 -12.42
CA ALA A 144 -16.02 -0.33 -12.26
C ALA A 144 -15.54 -1.34 -13.33
N THR A 145 -14.23 -1.33 -13.62
CA THR A 145 -13.63 -2.10 -14.73
C THR A 145 -13.04 -3.43 -14.32
N GLY A 146 -13.10 -3.77 -13.03
CA GLY A 146 -12.31 -4.87 -12.48
C GLY A 146 -10.81 -4.53 -12.38
N TRP A 147 -10.05 -5.35 -11.66
CA TRP A 147 -8.63 -5.10 -11.38
C TRP A 147 -7.72 -5.26 -12.61
N THR A 148 -8.15 -6.01 -13.64
CA THR A 148 -7.39 -6.24 -14.87
C THR A 148 -7.64 -5.18 -15.95
N PHE A 149 -8.58 -4.28 -15.75
CA PHE A 149 -8.97 -3.26 -16.75
C PHE A 149 -9.30 -3.84 -18.12
N TYR A 150 -9.91 -5.03 -18.18
CA TYR A 150 -10.18 -5.76 -19.42
C TYR A 150 -11.45 -5.25 -20.12
N ALA A 151 -11.40 -5.18 -21.44
CA ALA A 151 -12.59 -4.90 -22.25
C ALA A 151 -13.58 -6.10 -22.15
N PRO A 152 -14.92 -5.86 -22.14
CA PRO A 152 -15.64 -4.60 -22.40
C PRO A 152 -15.87 -3.72 -21.14
N LEU A 153 -15.50 -4.17 -19.95
CA LEU A 153 -15.76 -3.42 -18.71
C LEU A 153 -15.03 -2.08 -18.68
N SER A 154 -13.81 -2.02 -19.22
CA SER A 154 -13.00 -0.79 -19.29
C SER A 154 -13.60 0.27 -20.23
N VAL A 155 -14.38 -0.14 -21.23
CA VAL A 155 -14.98 0.76 -22.24
C VAL A 155 -16.36 1.25 -21.80
N ARG A 156 -17.06 0.53 -20.93
CA ARG A 156 -18.42 0.87 -20.46
C ARG A 156 -18.52 2.20 -19.73
N SER A 157 -17.45 2.70 -19.16
CA SER A 157 -17.43 3.99 -18.45
C SER A 157 -17.63 5.17 -19.41
N GLU A 158 -17.25 5.04 -20.68
CA GLU A 158 -17.42 6.09 -21.70
C GLU A 158 -18.84 6.10 -22.27
N GLU A 159 -19.42 4.94 -22.57
CA GLU A 159 -20.80 4.84 -23.08
C GLU A 159 -21.83 5.40 -22.09
N ARG A 160 -21.56 5.32 -20.79
CA ARG A 160 -22.46 5.85 -19.76
C ARG A 160 -22.43 7.39 -19.67
N ARG A 161 -21.34 8.05 -20.03
CA ARG A 161 -21.27 9.51 -20.14
C ARG A 161 -22.09 10.02 -21.32
N VAL A 162 -21.98 9.35 -22.46
CA VAL A 162 -22.72 9.72 -23.70
C VAL A 162 -24.22 9.48 -23.55
N GLY A 163 -24.64 8.42 -22.84
CA GLY A 163 -26.06 8.13 -22.62
C GLY A 163 -26.79 9.07 -21.63
N LYS A 164 -26.06 9.87 -20.83
CA LYS A 164 -26.66 10.88 -19.94
C LYS A 164 -26.88 12.25 -20.60
N GLU A 165 -26.33 12.47 -21.78
CA GLU A 165 -26.49 13.72 -22.55
C GLU A 165 -27.62 13.65 -23.63
N CYS A 166 -28.29 12.50 -23.75
CA CYS A 166 -29.54 12.34 -24.46
C CYS A 166 -30.72 12.22 -23.50
#